data_b1bc14a1acab96bc947187bf6020eea3
#
_entry.id   b1bc14a1acab96bc947187bf6020eea3
#
_cell.length_a   1.000
_cell.length_b   1.000
_cell.length_c   1.000
_cell.angle_alpha   90.00
_cell.angle_beta   90.00
_cell.angle_gamma   90.00
#
_symmetry.space_group_name_H-M   'P 1'
#
loop_
_entity.id
_entity.type
_entity.pdbx_description
1 polymer ?
#
loop_
_entity_poly.entity_id
_entity_poly.type
_entity_poly.pdbx_seq_one_letter_code
_entity_poly.pdbx_strand_id
1 'polypeptide(L)'
;ITRVPQDGRFTMMVDRREINVRVSTLPTIYGENVVMRLLDMSTNHVYTLDKLGMSDKDCKTISQTIERPYGMILSTGPTGSGKSTSLYSILQLLNKPDVNAITLEDPVEYRIDGIRQVQLNVRAGMTFASGLRSILRQDPDVIMVGEIRDSETAQIAVQAALTGHLVLSTLHTNDAPGAVSRLMEMHIEPYLVASVLLCSFAQRLVRKVCPHCAEPYDPPRALLGLFEIKDAEGATFRRGKGCYHCGNTGYLGRIGIFEVMPVTPEIQEAIVRRAHAQEISAIAQRQGVMNTLAQDAARKVVGVG
;
A
#
# COMPACT_ATOMS: atom_id res chain seq x y z
N ILE A 1 -7.84 -28.40 21.23
CA ILE A 1 -8.40 -27.67 22.41
C ILE A 1 -9.46 -26.70 21.87
N THR A 2 -10.74 -27.01 22.09
CA THR A 2 -11.88 -26.25 21.55
C THR A 2 -12.35 -25.08 22.46
N ARG A 3 -11.59 -24.74 23.50
CA ARG A 3 -12.01 -23.78 24.54
C ARG A 3 -11.35 -22.41 24.47
N VAL A 4 -10.38 -22.24 23.59
CA VAL A 4 -9.62 -20.97 23.44
C VAL A 4 -9.45 -20.66 21.97
N PRO A 5 -9.38 -19.37 21.60
CA PRO A 5 -9.02 -18.97 20.25
C PRO A 5 -7.67 -19.57 19.83
N GLN A 6 -7.57 -20.00 18.59
CA GLN A 6 -6.33 -20.59 18.04
C GLN A 6 -6.07 -20.04 16.65
N ASP A 7 -4.80 -19.76 16.39
CA ASP A 7 -4.32 -19.37 15.06
C ASP A 7 -3.29 -20.38 14.56
N GLY A 8 -3.40 -20.72 13.30
CA GLY A 8 -2.52 -21.68 12.66
C GLY A 8 -2.24 -21.35 11.21
N ARG A 9 -1.23 -22.03 10.66
CA ARG A 9 -0.88 -21.94 9.23
C ARG A 9 -0.48 -23.31 8.73
N PHE A 10 -0.88 -23.60 7.50
CA PHE A 10 -0.40 -24.76 6.78
C PHE A 10 -0.35 -24.46 5.28
N THR A 11 0.44 -25.23 4.57
CA THR A 11 0.56 -25.15 3.11
C THR A 11 -0.04 -26.39 2.51
N MET A 12 -0.78 -26.24 1.42
CA MET A 12 -1.35 -27.35 0.67
C MET A 12 -1.19 -27.12 -0.83
N MET A 13 -1.09 -28.23 -1.57
CA MET A 13 -1.08 -28.21 -3.03
C MET A 13 -2.51 -28.39 -3.56
N VAL A 14 -3.01 -27.45 -4.35
CA VAL A 14 -4.30 -27.52 -5.04
C VAL A 14 -4.06 -27.24 -6.53
N ASP A 15 -4.42 -28.16 -7.39
CA ASP A 15 -4.24 -28.06 -8.84
C ASP A 15 -2.81 -27.61 -9.24
N ARG A 16 -1.79 -28.21 -8.62
CA ARG A 16 -0.36 -27.90 -8.78
C ARG A 16 0.05 -26.49 -8.32
N ARG A 17 -0.80 -25.82 -7.56
CA ARG A 17 -0.50 -24.53 -6.94
C ARG A 17 -0.25 -24.71 -5.44
N GLU A 18 0.76 -24.03 -4.95
CA GLU A 18 1.07 -23.99 -3.52
C GLU A 18 0.18 -22.92 -2.86
N ILE A 19 -0.77 -23.34 -2.04
CA ILE A 19 -1.69 -22.47 -1.31
C ILE A 19 -1.27 -22.43 0.15
N ASN A 20 -0.94 -21.27 0.66
CA ASN A 20 -0.73 -21.03 2.08
C ASN A 20 -2.08 -20.68 2.72
N VAL A 21 -2.48 -21.44 3.73
CA VAL A 21 -3.76 -21.26 4.42
C VAL A 21 -3.48 -20.75 5.83
N ARG A 22 -4.03 -19.57 6.15
CA ARG A 22 -4.08 -19.06 7.52
C ARG A 22 -5.43 -19.39 8.11
N VAL A 23 -5.45 -20.01 9.27
CA VAL A 23 -6.65 -20.45 9.96
C VAL A 23 -6.74 -19.73 11.30
N SER A 24 -7.88 -19.17 11.59
CA SER A 24 -8.22 -18.67 12.93
C SER A 24 -9.51 -19.33 13.40
N THR A 25 -9.51 -19.85 14.62
CA THR A 25 -10.69 -20.43 15.24
C THR A 25 -11.08 -19.65 16.49
N LEU A 26 -12.37 -19.44 16.66
CA LEU A 26 -12.95 -18.74 17.81
C LEU A 26 -14.09 -19.55 18.38
N PRO A 27 -14.03 -20.01 19.67
CA PRO A 27 -15.16 -20.65 20.33
C PRO A 27 -16.35 -19.69 20.45
N THR A 28 -17.54 -20.19 20.09
CA THR A 28 -18.81 -19.47 20.26
C THR A 28 -19.80 -20.35 21.02
N ILE A 29 -20.94 -19.79 21.43
CA ILE A 29 -22.01 -20.55 22.10
C ILE A 29 -22.67 -21.62 21.21
N TYR A 30 -22.48 -21.54 19.88
CA TYR A 30 -23.03 -22.46 18.90
C TYR A 30 -22.00 -23.42 18.29
N GLY A 31 -20.75 -23.41 18.79
CA GLY A 31 -19.62 -24.18 18.27
C GLY A 31 -18.41 -23.28 17.95
N GLU A 32 -17.48 -23.76 17.13
CA GLU A 32 -16.33 -22.98 16.73
C GLU A 32 -16.60 -22.25 15.40
N ASN A 33 -16.33 -20.95 15.40
CA ASN A 33 -16.21 -20.20 14.16
C ASN A 33 -14.80 -20.38 13.58
N VAL A 34 -14.71 -20.73 12.30
CA VAL A 34 -13.46 -20.95 11.60
C VAL A 34 -13.35 -19.98 10.43
N VAL A 35 -12.27 -19.22 10.40
CA VAL A 35 -11.94 -18.34 9.29
C VAL A 35 -10.65 -18.84 8.64
N MET A 36 -10.71 -19.10 7.34
CA MET A 36 -9.56 -19.51 6.54
C MET A 36 -9.28 -18.46 5.47
N ARG A 37 -8.03 -17.97 5.43
CA ARG A 37 -7.54 -17.09 4.37
C ARG A 37 -6.61 -17.90 3.48
N LEU A 38 -6.98 -17.98 2.20
CA LEU A 38 -6.19 -18.69 1.18
C LEU A 38 -5.27 -17.70 0.48
N LEU A 39 -3.98 -18.00 0.44
CA LEU A 39 -2.95 -17.21 -0.23
C LEU A 39 -2.27 -18.11 -1.26
N ASP A 40 -2.46 -17.79 -2.54
CA ASP A 40 -1.81 -18.50 -3.64
C ASP A 40 -0.33 -18.07 -3.71
N MET A 41 0.58 -18.98 -3.38
CA MET A 41 2.03 -18.73 -3.36
C MET A 41 2.67 -19.03 -4.72
N SER A 42 1.96 -19.70 -5.62
CA SER A 42 2.48 -20.13 -6.92
C SER A 42 2.43 -19.03 -7.97
N THR A 43 1.72 -17.95 -7.69
CA THR A 43 1.62 -16.83 -8.60
C THR A 43 2.80 -15.90 -8.38
N ASN A 44 3.88 -16.11 -9.12
CA ASN A 44 4.87 -15.09 -9.43
C ASN A 44 4.20 -13.95 -10.23
N HIS A 45 3.10 -13.40 -9.69
CA HIS A 45 2.50 -12.21 -10.26
C HIS A 45 3.38 -11.02 -9.91
N VAL A 46 4.34 -10.77 -10.78
CA VAL A 46 5.02 -9.49 -10.86
C VAL A 46 3.97 -8.46 -11.24
N TYR A 47 3.34 -7.88 -10.25
CA TYR A 47 2.47 -6.73 -10.47
C TYR A 47 3.37 -5.51 -10.66
N THR A 48 3.34 -4.93 -11.85
CA THR A 48 3.91 -3.60 -12.08
C THR A 48 2.92 -2.53 -11.61
N LEU A 49 3.42 -1.36 -11.24
CA LEU A 49 2.60 -0.29 -10.64
C LEU A 49 1.44 0.14 -11.56
N ASP A 50 1.67 0.16 -12.87
CA ASP A 50 0.66 0.43 -13.90
C ASP A 50 -0.47 -0.63 -13.88
N LYS A 51 -0.12 -1.92 -13.81
CA LYS A 51 -1.11 -3.01 -13.70
C LYS A 51 -1.92 -2.97 -12.41
N LEU A 52 -1.36 -2.39 -11.35
CA LEU A 52 -2.10 -2.12 -10.12
C LEU A 52 -3.08 -0.95 -10.28
N GLY A 53 -2.95 -0.16 -11.33
CA GLY A 53 -3.81 0.98 -11.65
C GLY A 53 -3.19 2.34 -11.34
N MET A 54 -1.90 2.41 -11.03
CA MET A 54 -1.20 3.69 -10.87
C MET A 54 -1.08 4.40 -12.22
N SER A 55 -1.23 5.72 -12.24
CA SER A 55 -1.12 6.50 -13.48
C SER A 55 0.32 6.57 -13.97
N ASP A 56 0.53 6.79 -15.27
CA ASP A 56 1.88 6.96 -15.85
C ASP A 56 2.66 8.07 -15.14
N LYS A 57 1.97 9.18 -14.80
CA LYS A 57 2.56 10.27 -14.04
C LYS A 57 3.03 9.80 -12.67
N ASP A 58 2.19 9.06 -11.96
CA ASP A 58 2.51 8.56 -10.62
C ASP A 58 3.59 7.48 -10.66
N CYS A 59 3.54 6.58 -11.66
CA CYS A 59 4.60 5.60 -11.91
C CYS A 59 5.95 6.29 -12.14
N LYS A 60 5.96 7.36 -12.94
CA LYS A 60 7.17 8.17 -13.18
C LYS A 60 7.67 8.84 -11.90
N THR A 61 6.75 9.38 -11.09
CA THR A 61 7.09 9.99 -9.80
C THR A 61 7.74 8.98 -8.86
N ILE A 62 7.17 7.78 -8.73
CA ILE A 62 7.76 6.71 -7.92
C ILE A 62 9.12 6.29 -8.48
N SER A 63 9.23 6.08 -9.80
CA SER A 63 10.48 5.69 -10.44
C SER A 63 11.61 6.69 -10.18
N GLN A 64 11.33 7.99 -10.27
CA GLN A 64 12.30 9.05 -9.95
C GLN A 64 12.63 9.10 -8.45
N THR A 65 11.66 8.79 -7.60
CA THR A 65 11.86 8.79 -6.14
C THR A 65 12.77 7.67 -5.69
N ILE A 66 12.64 6.47 -6.26
CA ILE A 66 13.46 5.30 -5.90
C ILE A 66 14.89 5.35 -6.44
N GLU A 67 15.21 6.30 -7.33
CA GLU A 67 16.60 6.58 -7.74
C GLU A 67 17.41 7.30 -6.65
N ARG A 68 16.73 7.82 -5.61
CA ARG A 68 17.42 8.43 -4.46
C ARG A 68 18.09 7.34 -3.64
N PRO A 69 19.38 7.53 -3.25
CA PRO A 69 20.13 6.51 -2.53
C PRO A 69 19.64 6.30 -1.09
N TYR A 70 18.96 7.27 -0.50
CA TYR A 70 18.45 7.23 0.87
C TYR A 70 17.19 8.10 1.02
N GLY A 71 16.45 7.84 2.09
CA GLY A 71 15.23 8.52 2.43
C GLY A 71 14.09 7.54 2.72
N MET A 72 12.88 8.02 2.76
CA MET A 72 11.71 7.23 3.15
C MET A 72 10.58 7.36 2.13
N ILE A 73 9.97 6.24 1.76
CA ILE A 73 8.75 6.17 0.96
C ILE A 73 7.69 5.44 1.78
N LEU A 74 6.51 6.05 1.93
CA LEU A 74 5.42 5.53 2.74
C LEU A 74 4.19 5.20 1.89
N SER A 75 3.69 3.99 2.05
CA SER A 75 2.38 3.58 1.53
C SER A 75 1.34 3.66 2.63
N THR A 76 0.22 4.34 2.37
CA THR A 76 -0.83 4.54 3.37
C THR A 76 -2.17 3.98 2.93
N GLY A 77 -3.01 3.70 3.91
CA GLY A 77 -4.35 3.16 3.67
C GLY A 77 -4.80 2.15 4.71
N PRO A 78 -6.08 1.77 4.72
CA PRO A 78 -6.60 0.75 5.63
C PRO A 78 -6.04 -0.64 5.30
N THR A 79 -6.34 -1.59 6.19
CA THR A 79 -6.05 -3.01 5.94
C THR A 79 -6.76 -3.46 4.66
N GLY A 80 -6.06 -4.23 3.82
CA GLY A 80 -6.61 -4.75 2.57
C GLY A 80 -6.66 -3.76 1.41
N SER A 81 -6.07 -2.56 1.54
CA SER A 81 -5.99 -1.59 0.44
C SER A 81 -4.93 -1.89 -0.62
N GLY A 82 -4.12 -2.94 -0.43
CA GLY A 82 -3.09 -3.36 -1.39
C GLY A 82 -1.70 -2.77 -1.16
N LYS A 83 -1.43 -2.13 0.00
CA LYS A 83 -0.15 -1.48 0.32
C LYS A 83 1.07 -2.40 0.11
N SER A 84 1.03 -3.61 0.68
CA SER A 84 2.14 -4.58 0.55
C SER A 84 2.40 -4.94 -0.91
N THR A 85 1.36 -5.13 -1.72
CA THR A 85 1.50 -5.44 -3.15
C THR A 85 2.21 -4.31 -3.90
N SER A 86 1.85 -3.05 -3.62
CA SER A 86 2.51 -1.89 -4.25
C SER A 86 3.95 -1.73 -3.78
N LEU A 87 4.25 -1.94 -2.49
CA LEU A 87 5.63 -1.93 -1.99
C LEU A 87 6.46 -3.08 -2.58
N TYR A 88 5.87 -4.25 -2.77
CA TYR A 88 6.54 -5.37 -3.43
C TYR A 88 6.86 -5.06 -4.90
N SER A 89 5.95 -4.35 -5.60
CA SER A 89 6.22 -3.86 -6.95
C SER A 89 7.39 -2.87 -6.98
N ILE A 90 7.49 -1.99 -5.98
CA ILE A 90 8.62 -1.06 -5.83
C ILE A 90 9.91 -1.83 -5.50
N LEU A 91 9.85 -2.81 -4.59
CA LEU A 91 10.99 -3.65 -4.27
C LEU A 91 11.53 -4.40 -5.48
N GLN A 92 10.66 -4.88 -6.37
CA GLN A 92 11.08 -5.54 -7.60
C GLN A 92 11.83 -4.59 -8.55
N LEU A 93 11.42 -3.30 -8.61
CA LEU A 93 12.16 -2.28 -9.38
C LEU A 93 13.54 -1.98 -8.80
N LEU A 94 13.69 -2.11 -7.47
CA LEU A 94 14.93 -1.90 -6.73
C LEU A 94 15.82 -3.16 -6.68
N ASN A 95 15.28 -4.33 -7.00
CA ASN A 95 15.97 -5.61 -6.90
C ASN A 95 16.99 -5.77 -8.03
N LYS A 96 18.20 -5.27 -7.80
CA LYS A 96 19.35 -5.36 -8.71
C LYS A 96 20.45 -6.21 -8.07
N PRO A 97 21.36 -6.81 -8.85
CA PRO A 97 22.42 -7.68 -8.31
C PRO A 97 23.35 -7.01 -7.30
N ASP A 98 23.52 -5.70 -7.40
CA ASP A 98 24.37 -4.85 -6.55
C ASP A 98 23.62 -4.19 -5.38
N VAL A 99 22.32 -4.49 -5.20
CA VAL A 99 21.49 -3.91 -4.15
C VAL A 99 21.13 -4.95 -3.10
N ASN A 100 21.48 -4.70 -1.85
CA ASN A 100 21.08 -5.52 -0.72
C ASN A 100 19.72 -5.03 -0.16
N ALA A 101 18.64 -5.65 -0.61
CA ALA A 101 17.30 -5.36 -0.12
C ALA A 101 16.86 -6.36 0.95
N ILE A 102 16.44 -5.85 2.12
CA ILE A 102 15.98 -6.66 3.25
C ILE A 102 14.61 -6.18 3.71
N THR A 103 13.69 -7.12 3.96
CA THR A 103 12.36 -6.79 4.49
C THR A 103 12.17 -7.35 5.89
N LEU A 104 11.30 -6.72 6.67
CA LEU A 104 10.80 -7.20 7.96
C LEU A 104 9.28 -7.13 7.98
N GLU A 105 8.61 -8.27 8.03
CA GLU A 105 7.18 -8.39 7.73
C GLU A 105 6.42 -9.25 8.77
N ASP A 106 5.13 -8.99 8.93
CA ASP A 106 4.24 -9.79 9.79
C ASP A 106 2.87 -10.05 9.13
N PRO A 107 2.83 -11.11 8.34
CA PRO A 107 3.90 -11.97 7.84
C PRO A 107 4.35 -11.59 6.42
N VAL A 108 5.35 -12.31 5.91
CA VAL A 108 5.68 -12.33 4.47
C VAL A 108 4.48 -12.87 3.69
N GLU A 109 3.99 -12.10 2.71
CA GLU A 109 2.81 -12.47 1.92
C GLU A 109 3.15 -13.46 0.81
N TYR A 110 4.22 -13.21 0.05
CA TYR A 110 4.81 -14.12 -0.94
C TYR A 110 6.31 -13.85 -1.09
N ARG A 111 7.02 -14.82 -1.63
CA ARG A 111 8.47 -14.73 -1.79
C ARG A 111 8.83 -13.90 -3.02
N ILE A 112 9.88 -13.11 -2.90
CA ILE A 112 10.50 -12.36 -4.00
C ILE A 112 11.95 -12.84 -4.10
N ASP A 113 12.29 -13.42 -5.25
CA ASP A 113 13.64 -13.89 -5.50
C ASP A 113 14.64 -12.71 -5.45
N GLY A 114 15.79 -12.93 -4.83
CA GLY A 114 16.83 -11.92 -4.68
C GLY A 114 16.64 -10.98 -3.48
N ILE A 115 15.50 -10.99 -2.79
CA ILE A 115 15.23 -10.16 -1.60
C ILE A 115 15.29 -11.03 -0.34
N ARG A 116 15.96 -10.52 0.68
CA ARG A 116 16.04 -11.16 1.99
C ARG A 116 14.82 -10.78 2.83
N GLN A 117 13.82 -11.65 2.87
CA GLN A 117 12.57 -11.40 3.57
C GLN A 117 12.60 -12.04 4.96
N VAL A 118 12.55 -11.21 6.00
CA VAL A 118 12.50 -11.62 7.40
C VAL A 118 11.07 -11.59 7.89
N GLN A 119 10.57 -12.72 8.35
CA GLN A 119 9.27 -12.77 9.02
C GLN A 119 9.41 -12.56 10.51
N LEU A 120 8.58 -11.68 11.06
CA LEU A 120 8.53 -11.40 12.49
C LEU A 120 8.21 -12.68 13.28
N ASN A 121 9.00 -12.96 14.31
CA ASN A 121 8.77 -14.07 15.22
C ASN A 121 8.47 -13.56 16.64
N VAL A 122 7.20 -13.22 16.86
CA VAL A 122 6.72 -12.70 18.15
C VAL A 122 6.94 -13.70 19.29
N ARG A 123 6.84 -15.02 19.00
CA ARG A 123 7.07 -16.07 20.03
C ARG A 123 8.52 -16.09 20.51
N ALA A 124 9.46 -15.71 19.66
CA ALA A 124 10.87 -15.54 20.03
C ALA A 124 11.20 -14.16 20.60
N GLY A 125 10.19 -13.32 20.87
CA GLY A 125 10.39 -11.96 21.40
C GLY A 125 10.87 -10.94 20.36
N MET A 126 10.82 -11.26 19.08
CA MET A 126 11.18 -10.29 18.02
C MET A 126 10.07 -9.28 17.83
N THR A 127 10.42 -8.00 17.88
CA THR A 127 9.55 -6.86 17.54
C THR A 127 10.02 -6.21 16.25
N PHE A 128 9.20 -5.34 15.64
CA PHE A 128 9.64 -4.54 14.48
C PHE A 128 10.87 -3.70 14.83
N ALA A 129 10.91 -3.08 16.00
CA ALA A 129 12.04 -2.29 16.46
C ALA A 129 13.32 -3.13 16.61
N SER A 130 13.26 -4.29 17.30
CA SER A 130 14.44 -5.16 17.49
C SER A 130 14.93 -5.78 16.18
N GLY A 131 14.00 -6.20 15.32
CA GLY A 131 14.30 -6.74 13.99
C GLY A 131 14.96 -5.70 13.10
N LEU A 132 14.45 -4.47 13.06
CA LEU A 132 15.01 -3.39 12.27
C LEU A 132 16.44 -3.01 12.74
N ARG A 133 16.69 -2.94 14.05
CA ARG A 133 18.06 -2.77 14.57
C ARG A 133 19.01 -3.87 14.11
N SER A 134 18.53 -5.10 13.99
CA SER A 134 19.35 -6.21 13.51
C SER A 134 19.61 -6.12 12.01
N ILE A 135 18.63 -5.70 11.23
CA ILE A 135 18.76 -5.48 9.78
C ILE A 135 19.81 -4.40 9.48
N LEU A 136 19.86 -3.31 10.25
CA LEU A 136 20.85 -2.24 10.09
C LEU A 136 22.30 -2.72 10.25
N ARG A 137 22.55 -3.90 10.82
CA ARG A 137 23.88 -4.53 10.91
C ARG A 137 24.17 -5.54 9.80
N GLN A 138 23.28 -5.63 8.81
CA GLN A 138 23.39 -6.56 7.66
C GLN A 138 23.80 -5.85 6.37
N ASP A 139 24.30 -4.62 6.48
CA ASP A 139 24.74 -3.79 5.35
C ASP A 139 23.64 -3.67 4.25
N PRO A 140 22.43 -3.23 4.60
CA PRO A 140 21.35 -3.08 3.64
C PRO A 140 21.48 -1.76 2.87
N ASP A 141 21.10 -1.77 1.58
CA ASP A 141 20.85 -0.56 0.80
C ASP A 141 19.39 -0.13 0.89
N VAL A 142 18.48 -1.13 0.84
CA VAL A 142 17.03 -0.95 0.88
C VAL A 142 16.44 -1.76 2.02
N ILE A 143 15.63 -1.10 2.84
CA ILE A 143 14.94 -1.72 3.96
C ILE A 143 13.44 -1.55 3.77
N MET A 144 12.66 -2.63 3.79
CA MET A 144 11.21 -2.54 3.90
C MET A 144 10.76 -2.99 5.29
N VAL A 145 10.10 -2.10 6.02
CA VAL A 145 9.41 -2.42 7.27
C VAL A 145 7.93 -2.56 6.95
N GLY A 146 7.38 -3.73 7.19
CA GLY A 146 5.99 -4.06 6.81
C GLY A 146 4.99 -3.00 7.27
N GLU A 147 5.15 -2.50 8.50
CA GLU A 147 4.40 -1.37 9.03
C GLU A 147 5.12 -0.68 10.20
N ILE A 148 4.83 0.61 10.38
CA ILE A 148 5.25 1.40 11.53
C ILE A 148 4.01 1.64 12.40
N ARG A 149 3.98 1.01 13.60
CA ARG A 149 2.86 1.12 14.54
C ARG A 149 3.16 1.97 15.77
N ASP A 150 4.42 2.10 16.11
CA ASP A 150 4.89 2.71 17.37
C ASP A 150 6.04 3.68 17.14
N SER A 151 6.27 4.55 18.13
CA SER A 151 7.29 5.60 18.07
C SER A 151 8.71 5.03 18.02
N GLU A 152 8.99 3.89 18.65
CA GLU A 152 10.32 3.28 18.64
C GLU A 152 10.71 2.81 17.24
N THR A 153 9.81 2.08 16.58
CA THR A 153 10.01 1.64 15.18
C THR A 153 10.14 2.84 14.24
N ALA A 154 9.30 3.88 14.43
CA ALA A 154 9.36 5.11 13.64
C ALA A 154 10.71 5.82 13.76
N GLN A 155 11.24 5.97 14.99
CA GLN A 155 12.53 6.60 15.23
C GLN A 155 13.68 5.85 14.56
N ILE A 156 13.70 4.51 14.68
CA ILE A 156 14.74 3.69 14.05
C ILE A 156 14.65 3.78 12.51
N ALA A 157 13.45 3.73 11.94
CA ALA A 157 13.23 3.83 10.50
C ALA A 157 13.67 5.20 9.95
N VAL A 158 13.34 6.29 10.64
CA VAL A 158 13.77 7.65 10.28
C VAL A 158 15.29 7.78 10.39
N GLN A 159 15.88 7.24 11.45
CA GLN A 159 17.34 7.24 11.61
C GLN A 159 18.04 6.46 10.50
N ALA A 160 17.50 5.31 10.10
CA ALA A 160 18.02 4.55 8.97
C ALA A 160 17.96 5.37 7.67
N ALA A 161 16.84 6.05 7.41
CA ALA A 161 16.68 6.91 6.25
C ALA A 161 17.64 8.12 6.23
N LEU A 162 18.01 8.64 7.41
CA LEU A 162 19.01 9.72 7.56
C LEU A 162 20.44 9.23 7.33
N THR A 163 20.73 7.97 7.65
CA THR A 163 22.07 7.40 7.64
C THR A 163 22.42 6.62 6.38
N GLY A 164 21.70 6.85 5.29
CA GLY A 164 22.08 6.37 3.97
C GLY A 164 21.28 5.19 3.41
N HIS A 165 20.14 4.81 4.05
CA HIS A 165 19.31 3.72 3.59
C HIS A 165 18.03 4.22 2.94
N LEU A 166 17.57 3.55 1.89
CA LEU A 166 16.22 3.76 1.34
C LEU A 166 15.22 2.91 2.13
N VAL A 167 14.32 3.56 2.87
CA VAL A 167 13.35 2.90 3.74
C VAL A 167 11.97 2.94 3.10
N LEU A 168 11.37 1.76 2.92
CA LEU A 168 9.99 1.58 2.48
C LEU A 168 9.14 1.12 3.68
N SER A 169 7.97 1.69 3.89
CA SER A 169 7.09 1.21 4.96
C SER A 169 5.62 1.55 4.71
N THR A 170 4.75 1.04 5.60
CA THR A 170 3.32 1.36 5.58
C THR A 170 2.88 2.08 6.84
N LEU A 171 1.87 2.93 6.68
CA LEU A 171 1.12 3.57 7.75
C LEU A 171 -0.39 3.37 7.54
N HIS A 172 -1.15 3.48 8.61
CA HIS A 172 -2.61 3.45 8.57
C HIS A 172 -3.16 4.88 8.65
N THR A 173 -3.04 5.64 7.56
CA THR A 173 -3.67 6.96 7.40
C THR A 173 -4.62 6.96 6.21
N ASN A 174 -5.52 7.93 6.15
CA ASN A 174 -6.59 7.96 5.14
C ASN A 174 -6.12 8.51 3.78
N ASP A 175 -5.12 9.35 3.78
CA ASP A 175 -4.56 10.06 2.64
C ASP A 175 -3.03 10.13 2.72
N ALA A 176 -2.38 10.59 1.67
CA ALA A 176 -0.93 10.67 1.61
C ALA A 176 -0.34 11.76 2.54
N PRO A 177 -0.92 12.98 2.64
CA PRO A 177 -0.44 13.98 3.59
C PRO A 177 -0.56 13.57 5.04
N GLY A 178 -1.54 12.74 5.39
CA GLY A 178 -1.75 12.20 6.73
C GLY A 178 -0.56 11.39 7.27
N ALA A 179 0.28 10.85 6.39
CA ALA A 179 1.52 10.19 6.79
C ALA A 179 2.46 11.13 7.57
N VAL A 180 2.52 12.39 7.18
CA VAL A 180 3.31 13.43 7.86
C VAL A 180 2.80 13.64 9.28
N SER A 181 1.50 13.87 9.43
CA SER A 181 0.87 14.04 10.75
C SER A 181 1.10 12.82 11.63
N ARG A 182 0.97 11.62 11.06
CA ARG A 182 1.15 10.37 11.81
C ARG A 182 2.57 10.17 12.31
N LEU A 183 3.59 10.52 11.54
CA LEU A 183 4.98 10.50 12.00
C LEU A 183 5.21 11.52 13.15
N MET A 184 4.63 12.72 13.05
CA MET A 184 4.72 13.72 14.12
C MET A 184 4.00 13.28 15.40
N GLU A 185 2.85 12.59 15.29
CA GLU A 185 2.16 11.97 16.43
C GLU A 185 3.01 10.87 17.10
N MET A 186 3.86 10.21 16.32
CA MET A 186 4.85 9.24 16.83
C MET A 186 6.12 9.91 17.38
N HIS A 187 6.05 11.22 17.68
CA HIS A 187 7.14 12.02 18.26
C HIS A 187 8.38 12.14 17.36
N ILE A 188 8.21 12.08 16.05
CA ILE A 188 9.28 12.43 15.11
C ILE A 188 9.24 13.94 14.88
N GLU A 189 10.39 14.57 15.06
CA GLU A 189 10.49 16.02 14.87
C GLU A 189 10.24 16.42 13.41
N PRO A 190 9.49 17.52 13.14
CA PRO A 190 9.09 17.92 11.81
C PRO A 190 10.26 18.07 10.82
N TYR A 191 11.38 18.63 11.28
CA TYR A 191 12.57 18.80 10.45
C TYR A 191 13.19 17.46 10.01
N LEU A 192 13.07 16.41 10.84
CA LEU A 192 13.50 15.05 10.49
C LEU A 192 12.56 14.46 9.43
N VAL A 193 11.24 14.59 9.63
CA VAL A 193 10.25 14.14 8.63
C VAL A 193 10.51 14.82 7.28
N ALA A 194 10.67 16.15 7.28
CA ALA A 194 10.95 16.93 6.07
C ALA A 194 12.25 16.51 5.37
N SER A 195 13.26 16.09 6.15
CA SER A 195 14.55 15.69 5.61
C SER A 195 14.56 14.30 4.99
N VAL A 196 13.75 13.36 5.50
CA VAL A 196 13.80 11.95 5.06
C VAL A 196 12.65 11.56 4.14
N LEU A 197 11.46 12.16 4.28
CA LEU A 197 10.30 11.75 3.52
C LEU A 197 10.43 12.22 2.06
N LEU A 198 10.60 11.27 1.16
CA LEU A 198 10.71 11.52 -0.28
C LEU A 198 9.35 11.53 -0.96
N CYS A 199 8.52 10.58 -0.57
CA CYS A 199 7.19 10.40 -1.14
C CYS A 199 6.28 9.67 -0.14
N SER A 200 5.02 10.04 -0.13
CA SER A 200 3.95 9.29 0.52
C SER A 200 2.86 9.02 -0.51
N PHE A 201 2.28 7.83 -0.51
CA PHE A 201 1.14 7.55 -1.38
C PHE A 201 0.05 6.80 -0.63
N ALA A 202 -1.20 7.26 -0.83
CA ALA A 202 -2.38 6.59 -0.32
C ALA A 202 -3.00 5.69 -1.38
N GLN A 203 -3.59 4.59 -0.93
CA GLN A 203 -4.16 3.58 -1.82
C GLN A 203 -5.48 3.02 -1.27
N ARG A 204 -6.43 2.79 -2.19
CA ARG A 204 -7.65 2.00 -1.96
C ARG A 204 -7.81 1.00 -3.09
N LEU A 205 -8.52 -0.09 -2.83
CA LEU A 205 -8.95 -1.04 -3.86
C LEU A 205 -10.43 -0.85 -4.13
N VAL A 206 -10.77 -0.66 -5.40
CA VAL A 206 -12.14 -0.64 -5.88
C VAL A 206 -12.42 -1.86 -6.77
N ARG A 207 -13.68 -2.31 -6.79
CA ARG A 207 -14.10 -3.43 -7.64
C ARG A 207 -14.17 -3.00 -9.10
N LYS A 208 -13.72 -3.84 -10.00
CA LYS A 208 -13.86 -3.64 -11.45
C LYS A 208 -15.21 -4.15 -11.91
N VAL A 209 -15.87 -3.44 -12.81
CA VAL A 209 -17.07 -3.92 -13.48
C VAL A 209 -16.72 -5.20 -14.26
N CYS A 210 -17.59 -6.20 -14.17
CA CYS A 210 -17.36 -7.47 -14.85
C CYS A 210 -17.47 -7.28 -16.37
N PRO A 211 -16.43 -7.60 -17.16
CA PRO A 211 -16.45 -7.40 -18.62
C PRO A 211 -17.50 -8.27 -19.34
N HIS A 212 -17.88 -9.40 -18.74
CA HIS A 212 -18.86 -10.34 -19.33
C HIS A 212 -20.30 -9.89 -19.23
N CYS A 213 -20.61 -8.94 -18.33
CA CYS A 213 -21.97 -8.46 -18.12
C CYS A 213 -22.06 -6.94 -17.96
N ALA A 214 -21.03 -6.23 -18.41
CA ALA A 214 -21.01 -4.78 -18.43
C ALA A 214 -22.04 -4.25 -19.44
N GLU A 215 -22.88 -3.33 -19.00
CA GLU A 215 -23.85 -2.63 -19.84
C GLU A 215 -23.70 -1.10 -19.66
N PRO A 216 -24.10 -0.29 -20.66
CA PRO A 216 -24.12 1.15 -20.50
C PRO A 216 -24.95 1.57 -19.29
N TYR A 217 -24.50 2.59 -18.58
CA TYR A 217 -25.16 3.13 -17.40
C TYR A 217 -25.09 4.65 -17.42
N ASP A 218 -26.22 5.29 -17.15
CA ASP A 218 -26.30 6.74 -16.99
C ASP A 218 -26.31 7.07 -15.48
N PRO A 219 -25.20 7.56 -14.91
CA PRO A 219 -25.13 7.85 -13.49
C PRO A 219 -25.93 9.10 -13.13
N PRO A 220 -26.62 9.11 -11.97
CA PRO A 220 -27.27 10.32 -11.48
C PRO A 220 -26.29 11.50 -11.37
N ARG A 221 -26.69 12.71 -11.76
CA ARG A 221 -25.86 13.93 -11.69
C ARG A 221 -25.27 14.18 -10.30
N ALA A 222 -26.00 13.82 -9.24
CA ALA A 222 -25.51 13.92 -7.87
C ALA A 222 -24.24 13.06 -7.63
N LEU A 223 -24.14 11.89 -8.23
CA LEU A 223 -22.92 11.04 -8.15
C LEU A 223 -21.76 11.66 -8.91
N LEU A 224 -21.99 12.21 -10.08
CA LEU A 224 -20.96 12.92 -10.85
C LEU A 224 -20.40 14.11 -10.08
N GLY A 225 -21.29 14.85 -9.39
CA GLY A 225 -20.90 15.99 -8.54
C GLY A 225 -20.01 15.60 -7.36
N LEU A 226 -20.26 14.43 -6.73
CA LEU A 226 -19.45 13.91 -5.62
C LEU A 226 -17.99 13.63 -6.02
N PHE A 227 -17.76 13.29 -7.28
CA PHE A 227 -16.43 13.00 -7.83
C PHE A 227 -15.87 14.18 -8.64
N GLU A 228 -16.49 15.35 -8.58
CA GLU A 228 -16.10 16.55 -9.34
C GLU A 228 -15.99 16.31 -10.85
N ILE A 229 -16.73 15.32 -11.38
CA ILE A 229 -16.79 15.05 -12.82
C ILE A 229 -17.68 16.11 -13.47
N LYS A 230 -17.04 17.19 -13.93
CA LYS A 230 -17.74 18.35 -14.54
C LYS A 230 -18.11 18.11 -16.00
N ASP A 231 -17.29 17.35 -16.71
CA ASP A 231 -17.46 17.04 -18.13
C ASP A 231 -17.60 15.52 -18.31
N ALA A 232 -18.85 15.07 -18.37
CA ALA A 232 -19.18 13.68 -18.71
C ALA A 232 -19.47 13.53 -20.23
N GLU A 233 -19.29 14.58 -21.04
CA GLU A 233 -19.53 14.52 -22.48
C GLU A 233 -18.52 13.56 -23.13
N GLY A 234 -19.04 12.49 -23.72
CA GLY A 234 -18.25 11.43 -24.35
C GLY A 234 -17.80 10.31 -23.41
N ALA A 235 -18.03 10.40 -22.10
CA ALA A 235 -17.73 9.33 -21.18
C ALA A 235 -18.77 8.20 -21.26
N THR A 236 -18.29 6.96 -21.40
CA THR A 236 -19.16 5.77 -21.38
C THR A 236 -19.12 5.12 -20.02
N PHE A 237 -20.09 5.42 -19.17
CA PHE A 237 -20.22 4.74 -17.88
C PHE A 237 -20.82 3.35 -18.07
N ARG A 238 -20.35 2.41 -17.27
CA ARG A 238 -20.80 1.01 -17.31
C ARG A 238 -21.11 0.50 -15.91
N ARG A 239 -22.09 -0.41 -15.83
CA ARG A 239 -22.38 -1.21 -14.65
C ARG A 239 -22.48 -2.69 -15.02
N GLY A 240 -22.19 -3.57 -14.09
CA GLY A 240 -22.39 -5.01 -14.27
C GLY A 240 -23.79 -5.42 -13.83
N LYS A 241 -24.57 -6.03 -14.71
CA LYS A 241 -25.90 -6.55 -14.33
C LYS A 241 -25.86 -7.85 -13.53
N GLY A 242 -24.72 -8.51 -13.48
CA GLY A 242 -24.55 -9.83 -12.88
C GLY A 242 -24.57 -10.96 -13.92
N CYS A 243 -23.67 -11.93 -13.77
CA CYS A 243 -23.61 -13.13 -14.61
C CYS A 243 -22.89 -14.27 -13.87
N TYR A 244 -22.86 -15.47 -14.47
CA TYR A 244 -22.17 -16.61 -13.91
C TYR A 244 -20.68 -16.34 -13.61
N HIS A 245 -19.95 -15.62 -14.50
CA HIS A 245 -18.53 -15.33 -14.33
C HIS A 245 -18.22 -14.47 -13.10
N CYS A 246 -19.13 -13.63 -12.69
CA CYS A 246 -18.96 -12.78 -11.51
C CYS A 246 -19.78 -13.23 -10.29
N GLY A 247 -20.36 -14.43 -10.33
CA GLY A 247 -21.24 -14.92 -9.26
C GLY A 247 -22.44 -14.00 -9.01
N ASN A 248 -23.01 -13.43 -10.08
CA ASN A 248 -24.12 -12.48 -10.08
C ASN A 248 -23.86 -11.15 -9.34
N THR A 249 -22.62 -10.83 -9.01
CA THR A 249 -22.26 -9.58 -8.31
C THR A 249 -22.16 -8.36 -9.23
N GLY A 250 -21.98 -8.56 -10.53
CA GLY A 250 -21.68 -7.50 -11.50
C GLY A 250 -20.24 -7.03 -11.49
N TYR A 251 -19.37 -7.57 -10.60
CA TYR A 251 -17.97 -7.16 -10.45
C TYR A 251 -17.02 -8.35 -10.54
N LEU A 252 -15.86 -8.15 -11.17
CA LEU A 252 -14.83 -9.16 -11.30
C LEU A 252 -13.43 -8.53 -11.20
N GLY A 253 -12.68 -8.91 -10.16
CA GLY A 253 -11.38 -8.36 -9.86
C GLY A 253 -11.42 -6.98 -9.18
N ARG A 254 -10.25 -6.41 -8.96
CA ARG A 254 -10.04 -5.14 -8.27
C ARG A 254 -8.98 -4.31 -8.99
N ILE A 255 -9.02 -3.00 -8.80
CA ILE A 255 -7.98 -2.07 -9.25
C ILE A 255 -7.69 -1.09 -8.13
N GLY A 256 -6.44 -0.63 -8.02
CA GLY A 256 -6.05 0.41 -7.08
C GLY A 256 -6.50 1.78 -7.54
N ILE A 257 -6.87 2.64 -6.61
CA ILE A 257 -6.89 4.09 -6.77
C ILE A 257 -5.81 4.67 -5.89
N PHE A 258 -5.10 5.67 -6.39
CA PHE A 258 -3.87 6.18 -5.80
C PHE A 258 -3.91 7.70 -5.63
N GLU A 259 -3.26 8.16 -4.56
CA GLU A 259 -2.94 9.54 -4.31
C GLU A 259 -1.44 9.58 -3.99
N VAL A 260 -0.63 10.04 -4.92
CA VAL A 260 0.84 10.03 -4.82
C VAL A 260 1.34 11.44 -4.59
N MET A 261 1.99 11.68 -3.46
CA MET A 261 2.53 12.96 -3.02
C MET A 261 4.05 12.90 -2.92
N PRO A 262 4.78 13.36 -3.94
CA PRO A 262 6.21 13.61 -3.78
C PRO A 262 6.41 14.82 -2.85
N VAL A 263 7.43 14.76 -2.00
CA VAL A 263 7.72 15.83 -1.05
C VAL A 263 8.62 16.88 -1.73
N THR A 264 8.00 17.96 -2.17
CA THR A 264 8.66 19.11 -2.79
C THR A 264 9.26 20.05 -1.73
N PRO A 265 10.17 20.97 -2.09
CA PRO A 265 10.71 21.95 -1.14
C PRO A 265 9.62 22.76 -0.40
N GLU A 266 8.55 23.18 -1.08
CA GLU A 266 7.44 23.90 -0.45
C GLU A 266 6.68 23.01 0.55
N ILE A 267 6.52 21.70 0.24
CA ILE A 267 5.93 20.74 1.17
C ILE A 267 6.87 20.53 2.37
N GLN A 268 8.19 20.46 2.16
CA GLN A 268 9.16 20.38 3.27
C GLN A 268 9.05 21.57 4.21
N GLU A 269 8.96 22.78 3.69
CA GLU A 269 8.75 24.00 4.48
C GLU A 269 7.43 23.93 5.28
N ALA A 270 6.35 23.46 4.64
CA ALA A 270 5.07 23.24 5.31
C ALA A 270 5.17 22.21 6.45
N ILE A 271 5.90 21.11 6.25
CA ILE A 271 6.16 20.11 7.29
C ILE A 271 6.91 20.73 8.48
N VAL A 272 7.99 21.48 8.22
CA VAL A 272 8.81 22.10 9.26
C VAL A 272 7.99 23.05 10.13
N ARG A 273 7.09 23.84 9.54
CA ARG A 273 6.17 24.73 10.27
C ARG A 273 4.94 24.05 10.86
N ARG A 274 4.90 22.69 10.84
CA ARG A 274 3.81 21.87 11.40
C ARG A 274 2.46 22.13 10.73
N ALA A 275 2.43 22.36 9.42
CA ALA A 275 1.20 22.51 8.67
C ALA A 275 0.30 21.27 8.78
N HIS A 276 -1.01 21.46 8.81
CA HIS A 276 -1.97 20.36 8.84
C HIS A 276 -2.00 19.62 7.49
N ALA A 277 -2.41 18.33 7.52
CA ALA A 277 -2.49 17.49 6.33
C ALA A 277 -3.30 18.14 5.18
N GLN A 278 -4.37 18.85 5.49
CA GLN A 278 -5.21 19.58 4.51
C GLN A 278 -4.43 20.68 3.79
N GLU A 279 -3.60 21.42 4.51
CA GLU A 279 -2.77 22.48 3.93
C GLU A 279 -1.68 21.88 3.04
N ILE A 280 -1.03 20.78 3.47
CA ILE A 280 -0.05 20.06 2.68
C ILE A 280 -0.71 19.52 1.39
N SER A 281 -1.92 18.96 1.50
CA SER A 281 -2.72 18.51 0.36
C SER A 281 -2.99 19.64 -0.62
N ALA A 282 -3.42 20.80 -0.12
CA ALA A 282 -3.69 21.98 -0.96
C ALA A 282 -2.43 22.48 -1.71
N ILE A 283 -1.28 22.47 -1.05
CA ILE A 283 0.02 22.80 -1.67
C ILE A 283 0.33 21.81 -2.80
N ALA A 284 0.26 20.51 -2.54
CA ALA A 284 0.57 19.45 -3.50
C ALA A 284 -0.35 19.50 -4.73
N GLN A 285 -1.65 19.76 -4.52
CA GLN A 285 -2.63 19.91 -5.60
C GLN A 285 -2.38 21.19 -6.42
N ARG A 286 -2.13 22.33 -5.76
CA ARG A 286 -1.82 23.61 -6.43
C ARG A 286 -0.57 23.51 -7.30
N GLN A 287 0.46 22.78 -6.85
CA GLN A 287 1.66 22.48 -7.64
C GLN A 287 1.41 21.48 -8.77
N GLY A 288 0.23 20.88 -8.82
CA GLY A 288 -0.09 19.84 -9.81
C GLY A 288 0.73 18.55 -9.64
N VAL A 289 1.37 18.32 -8.48
CA VAL A 289 2.20 17.13 -8.23
C VAL A 289 1.40 15.96 -7.66
N MET A 290 0.22 16.21 -7.12
CA MET A 290 -0.65 15.20 -6.52
C MET A 290 -2.07 15.30 -7.06
N ASN A 291 -2.69 14.17 -7.38
CA ASN A 291 -4.13 14.01 -7.55
C ASN A 291 -4.68 13.31 -6.31
N THR A 292 -5.86 13.71 -5.86
CA THR A 292 -6.53 13.04 -4.73
C THR A 292 -7.06 11.66 -5.14
N LEU A 293 -7.35 10.79 -4.16
CA LEU A 293 -8.01 9.50 -4.40
C LEU A 293 -9.32 9.66 -5.19
N ALA A 294 -10.09 10.71 -4.91
CA ALA A 294 -11.33 10.99 -5.62
C ALA A 294 -11.08 11.37 -7.09
N GLN A 295 -10.07 12.20 -7.36
CA GLN A 295 -9.70 12.57 -8.72
C GLN A 295 -9.14 11.39 -9.52
N ASP A 296 -8.33 10.51 -8.91
CA ASP A 296 -7.85 9.29 -9.57
C ASP A 296 -9.00 8.31 -9.84
N ALA A 297 -9.95 8.17 -8.90
CA ALA A 297 -11.16 7.37 -9.12
C ALA A 297 -12.01 7.94 -10.27
N ALA A 298 -12.24 9.24 -10.30
CA ALA A 298 -12.97 9.92 -11.39
C ALA A 298 -12.30 9.67 -12.76
N ARG A 299 -10.98 9.84 -12.85
CA ARG A 299 -10.21 9.56 -14.07
C ARG A 299 -10.41 8.14 -14.58
N LYS A 300 -10.40 7.14 -13.67
CA LYS A 300 -10.60 5.73 -14.03
C LYS A 300 -12.03 5.42 -14.48
N VAL A 301 -13.01 6.10 -13.92
CA VAL A 301 -14.41 5.92 -14.32
C VAL A 301 -14.69 6.55 -15.68
N VAL A 302 -14.08 7.71 -15.98
CA VAL A 302 -14.26 8.42 -17.26
C VAL A 302 -13.37 7.82 -18.37
N GLY A 303 -12.18 7.34 -18.02
CA GLY A 303 -11.16 6.89 -18.99
C GLY A 303 -11.23 5.40 -19.37
N VAL A 304 -12.14 4.62 -18.79
CA VAL A 304 -12.35 3.21 -19.14
C VAL A 304 -13.48 3.12 -20.17
N GLY A 305 -13.13 3.45 -21.40
CA GLY A 305 -13.88 3.11 -22.60
C GLY A 305 -13.30 1.87 -23.25
#